data_2b7d52e1fa3bf1b522a74efb3b24b773
#
_entry.id   2b7d52e1fa3bf1b522a74efb3b24b773
#
_cell.length_a   1.000
_cell.length_b   1.000
_cell.length_c   1.000
_cell.angle_alpha   90.00
_cell.angle_beta   90.00
_cell.angle_gamma   90.00
#
_symmetry.space_group_name_H-M   'P 1'
#
loop_
_entity.id
_entity.type
_entity.pdbx_description
1 polymer ?
#
loop_
_entity_poly.entity_id
_entity_poly.type
_entity_poly.pdbx_seq_one_letter_code
_entity_poly.pdbx_strand_id
1 'polypeptide(L)'
;MSFSFHKVTLKKRFPLAISRGIRYDSENLFVRYEKDGYVGWGEGAPGETEGASTADEIQTVLKQFIATGIEGFSIQELYDRASEMRIPPCAYVALDTAFWDWKAKKANLPLRQLLGFSRPRTPTSVTIGINSPEVVKNRIPILLEGTTVQSLKIKLGSPQGIEADKAMFEQVVESTKTYDVKLRVDANGGWDVSQAQHMMKWLAERKVDYIEQPLKEGEEDGLKTLYNGRALPIYVDESCRFSHNIPAFAPYVDGVNMKLMKCGGITEALRIIGTAKAHGLKTMIGCMSESSIAIAAAASLTGGIDHIDLDSHYNLVPDPAVGAPMVKGVTLPLDIPGHGAILKQEYYA
;
A
#
# COMPACT_ATOMS: atom_id res chain seq x y z
N MET A 1 20.38 6.61 22.16
CA MET A 1 19.16 6.48 21.34
C MET A 1 18.57 7.88 21.18
N SER A 2 18.26 8.28 19.95
CA SER A 2 17.62 9.57 19.64
C SER A 2 16.59 9.42 18.53
N PHE A 3 15.62 10.33 18.50
CA PHE A 3 14.59 10.44 17.46
C PHE A 3 14.54 11.86 16.94
N SER A 4 14.41 12.01 15.63
CA SER A 4 13.97 13.27 15.02
C SER A 4 12.79 13.02 14.08
N PHE A 5 11.96 14.07 13.93
CA PHE A 5 10.69 14.03 13.22
C PHE A 5 10.67 15.14 12.19
N HIS A 6 10.34 14.80 10.96
CA HIS A 6 10.34 15.72 9.84
C HIS A 6 9.03 15.61 9.09
N LYS A 7 8.28 16.70 8.96
CA LYS A 7 7.04 16.76 8.18
C LYS A 7 7.34 17.21 6.77
N VAL A 8 6.86 16.47 5.78
CA VAL A 8 7.08 16.80 4.37
C VAL A 8 5.79 16.63 3.59
N THR A 9 5.42 17.65 2.82
CA THR A 9 4.28 17.60 1.91
C THR A 9 4.67 16.88 0.61
N LEU A 10 3.99 15.77 0.34
CA LEU A 10 4.12 14.98 -0.88
C LEU A 10 3.13 15.48 -1.91
N LYS A 11 3.59 16.12 -2.97
CA LYS A 11 2.74 16.61 -4.08
C LYS A 11 2.63 15.56 -5.16
N LYS A 12 1.40 15.29 -5.63
CA LYS A 12 1.14 14.34 -6.70
C LYS A 12 1.26 14.98 -8.08
N ARG A 13 1.88 14.27 -9.02
CA ARG A 13 1.87 14.60 -10.44
C ARG A 13 0.45 14.51 -11.02
N PHE A 14 -0.27 13.46 -10.64
CA PHE A 14 -1.66 13.23 -10.99
C PHE A 14 -2.49 13.09 -9.71
N PRO A 15 -3.51 13.93 -9.50
CA PRO A 15 -4.43 13.75 -8.38
C PRO A 15 -5.04 12.34 -8.40
N LEU A 16 -5.21 11.73 -7.23
CA LEU A 16 -5.78 10.41 -7.10
C LEU A 16 -7.23 10.51 -6.61
N ALA A 17 -8.17 10.23 -7.50
CA ALA A 17 -9.58 10.12 -7.17
C ALA A 17 -9.96 8.64 -6.95
N ILE A 18 -10.67 8.38 -5.86
CA ILE A 18 -11.25 7.09 -5.47
C ILE A 18 -12.72 7.28 -5.10
N SER A 19 -13.44 6.21 -4.75
CA SER A 19 -14.86 6.29 -4.34
C SER A 19 -15.14 7.30 -3.23
N ARG A 20 -14.17 7.57 -2.35
CA ARG A 20 -14.30 8.43 -1.16
C ARG A 20 -13.77 9.86 -1.33
N GLY A 21 -13.27 10.24 -2.50
CA GLY A 21 -12.80 11.60 -2.75
C GLY A 21 -11.52 11.70 -3.58
N ILE A 22 -10.98 12.92 -3.68
CA ILE A 22 -9.79 13.23 -4.47
C ILE A 22 -8.69 13.75 -3.54
N ARG A 23 -7.47 13.23 -3.72
CA ARG A 23 -6.27 13.68 -2.99
C ARG A 23 -5.24 14.24 -3.95
N TYR A 24 -4.81 15.48 -3.70
CA TYR A 24 -3.80 16.22 -4.47
C TYR A 24 -2.41 16.09 -3.87
N ASP A 25 -2.35 16.03 -2.55
CA ASP A 25 -1.13 15.95 -1.75
C ASP A 25 -1.35 15.13 -0.47
N SER A 26 -0.31 14.99 0.33
CA SER A 26 -0.35 14.42 1.69
C SER A 26 0.84 14.98 2.47
N GLU A 27 0.64 15.46 3.69
CA GLU A 27 1.75 15.79 4.58
C GLU A 27 2.10 14.57 5.42
N ASN A 28 3.24 13.94 5.13
CA ASN A 28 3.69 12.74 5.83
C ASN A 28 4.73 13.08 6.91
N LEU A 29 4.79 12.23 7.94
CA LEU A 29 5.79 12.32 9.00
C LEU A 29 6.91 11.32 8.75
N PHE A 30 8.15 11.81 8.67
CA PHE A 30 9.35 11.00 8.60
C PHE A 30 9.99 10.90 9.98
N VAL A 31 10.36 9.69 10.37
CA VAL A 31 11.03 9.40 11.62
C VAL A 31 12.47 8.96 11.32
N ARG A 32 13.44 9.66 11.92
CA ARG A 32 14.83 9.25 11.96
C ARG A 32 15.13 8.71 13.36
N TYR A 33 15.46 7.45 13.44
CA TYR A 33 15.87 6.76 14.65
C TYR A 33 17.36 6.50 14.63
N GLU A 34 18.09 6.91 15.66
CA GLU A 34 19.53 6.70 15.76
C GLU A 34 19.91 5.99 17.06
N LYS A 35 20.65 4.91 16.93
CA LYS A 35 21.20 4.14 18.05
C LYS A 35 22.46 3.38 17.62
N ASP A 36 23.45 3.30 18.51
CA ASP A 36 24.71 2.55 18.31
C ASP A 36 25.45 2.92 17.00
N GLY A 37 25.36 4.19 16.56
CA GLY A 37 25.98 4.68 15.32
C GLY A 37 25.24 4.31 14.02
N TYR A 38 24.07 3.67 14.11
CA TYR A 38 23.21 3.35 12.96
C TYR A 38 21.95 4.18 12.95
N VAL A 39 21.50 4.55 11.74
CA VAL A 39 20.30 5.37 11.53
C VAL A 39 19.26 4.56 10.76
N GLY A 40 18.08 4.39 11.36
CA GLY A 40 16.88 3.86 10.70
C GLY A 40 15.93 4.98 10.29
N TRP A 41 15.29 4.81 9.12
CA TRP A 41 14.27 5.71 8.60
C TRP A 41 12.92 5.02 8.54
N GLY A 42 11.85 5.78 8.84
CA GLY A 42 10.48 5.34 8.64
C GLY A 42 9.58 6.50 8.26
N GLU A 43 8.40 6.18 7.76
CA GLU A 43 7.41 7.13 7.27
C GLU A 43 6.02 6.74 7.76
N GLY A 44 5.25 7.74 8.23
CA GLY A 44 3.84 7.63 8.56
C GLY A 44 3.02 8.56 7.68
N ALA A 45 1.98 8.02 7.04
CA ALA A 45 1.07 8.78 6.17
C ALA A 45 -0.29 8.93 6.85
N PRO A 46 -0.77 10.15 7.11
CA PRO A 46 -2.05 10.38 7.76
C PRO A 46 -3.21 9.80 6.94
N GLY A 47 -4.20 9.26 7.66
CA GLY A 47 -5.46 8.78 7.11
C GLY A 47 -6.49 8.72 8.23
N GLU A 48 -7.66 9.33 8.03
CA GLU A 48 -8.75 9.32 9.01
C GLU A 48 -9.16 7.90 9.37
N THR A 49 -9.27 7.05 8.36
CA THR A 49 -9.62 5.64 8.52
C THR A 49 -8.50 4.81 9.15
N GLU A 50 -7.26 5.31 9.16
CA GLU A 50 -6.08 4.70 9.78
C GLU A 50 -5.77 5.26 11.17
N GLY A 51 -6.61 6.19 11.69
CA GLY A 51 -6.63 6.62 13.08
C GLY A 51 -5.88 7.91 13.41
N ALA A 52 -5.29 8.61 12.42
CA ALA A 52 -4.75 9.96 12.59
C ALA A 52 -4.92 10.75 11.30
N SER A 53 -5.43 11.98 11.41
CA SER A 53 -5.80 12.83 10.26
C SER A 53 -4.65 13.72 9.78
N THR A 54 -3.65 13.97 10.63
CA THR A 54 -2.56 14.91 10.36
C THR A 54 -1.19 14.37 10.77
N ALA A 55 -0.12 14.88 10.17
CA ALA A 55 1.25 14.57 10.58
C ALA A 55 1.56 15.06 12.02
N ASP A 56 0.89 16.13 12.48
CA ASP A 56 1.02 16.61 13.86
C ASP A 56 0.42 15.65 14.88
N GLU A 57 -0.74 15.06 14.58
CA GLU A 57 -1.34 14.01 15.40
C GLU A 57 -0.43 12.79 15.48
N ILE A 58 0.10 12.32 14.33
CA ILE A 58 1.07 11.23 14.27
C ILE A 58 2.28 11.54 15.16
N GLN A 59 2.88 12.72 15.01
CA GLN A 59 4.06 13.11 15.80
C GLN A 59 3.76 13.15 17.30
N THR A 60 2.61 13.69 17.68
CA THR A 60 2.20 13.81 19.07
C THR A 60 2.06 12.44 19.73
N VAL A 61 1.33 11.54 19.09
CA VAL A 61 1.11 10.19 19.58
C VAL A 61 2.43 9.40 19.67
N LEU A 62 3.32 9.53 18.69
CA LEU A 62 4.61 8.86 18.73
C LEU A 62 5.53 9.38 19.84
N LYS A 63 5.54 10.71 20.09
CA LYS A 63 6.30 11.29 21.21
C LYS A 63 5.77 10.77 22.56
N GLN A 64 4.46 10.67 22.71
CA GLN A 64 3.83 10.10 23.91
C GLN A 64 4.22 8.63 24.11
N PHE A 65 4.16 7.83 23.03
CA PHE A 65 4.56 6.42 23.08
C PHE A 65 6.04 6.28 23.48
N ILE A 66 6.93 7.03 22.86
CA ILE A 66 8.38 7.00 23.17
C ILE A 66 8.63 7.39 24.64
N ALA A 67 7.90 8.38 25.15
CA ALA A 67 8.03 8.85 26.53
C ALA A 67 7.63 7.79 27.59
N THR A 68 6.91 6.75 27.20
CA THR A 68 6.60 5.61 28.11
C THR A 68 7.82 4.74 28.44
N GLY A 69 8.97 4.99 27.80
CA GLY A 69 10.19 4.18 27.90
C GLY A 69 10.12 2.95 26.98
N ILE A 70 10.85 3.02 25.87
CA ILE A 70 10.87 1.94 24.86
C ILE A 70 12.21 1.21 24.79
N GLU A 71 13.15 1.56 25.66
CA GLU A 71 14.45 0.92 25.72
C GLU A 71 14.37 -0.49 26.29
N GLY A 72 15.14 -1.39 25.70
CA GLY A 72 15.21 -2.78 26.12
C GLY A 72 14.15 -3.71 25.55
N PHE A 73 13.09 -3.17 24.92
CA PHE A 73 12.08 -3.99 24.25
C PHE A 73 12.54 -4.44 22.87
N SER A 74 12.16 -5.64 22.48
CA SER A 74 12.26 -6.10 21.08
C SER A 74 11.25 -5.37 20.19
N ILE A 75 11.46 -5.42 18.87
CA ILE A 75 10.52 -4.82 17.90
C ILE A 75 9.12 -5.44 18.04
N GLN A 76 9.03 -6.74 18.31
CA GLN A 76 7.74 -7.43 18.52
C GLN A 76 7.02 -6.92 19.76
N GLU A 77 7.73 -6.83 20.89
CA GLU A 77 7.15 -6.30 22.14
C GLU A 77 6.71 -4.84 21.99
N LEU A 78 7.46 -4.02 21.25
CA LEU A 78 7.08 -2.63 20.98
C LEU A 78 5.81 -2.55 20.13
N TYR A 79 5.64 -3.43 19.14
CA TYR A 79 4.42 -3.51 18.36
C TYR A 79 3.23 -3.92 19.23
N ASP A 80 3.37 -4.96 20.04
CA ASP A 80 2.30 -5.44 20.91
C ASP A 80 1.90 -4.35 21.93
N ARG A 81 2.87 -3.66 22.53
CA ARG A 81 2.63 -2.53 23.43
C ARG A 81 1.94 -1.34 22.74
N ALA A 82 2.33 -1.01 21.51
CA ALA A 82 1.67 0.03 20.72
C ALA A 82 0.21 -0.34 20.42
N SER A 83 -0.05 -1.61 20.12
CA SER A 83 -1.40 -2.14 19.92
C SER A 83 -2.25 -2.06 21.18
N GLU A 84 -1.72 -2.47 22.34
CA GLU A 84 -2.39 -2.35 23.65
C GLU A 84 -2.71 -0.88 23.99
N MET A 85 -1.80 0.03 23.68
CA MET A 85 -2.00 1.47 23.88
C MET A 85 -2.87 2.12 22.79
N ARG A 86 -3.35 1.35 21.80
CA ARG A 86 -4.15 1.82 20.68
C ARG A 86 -3.49 2.96 19.90
N ILE A 87 -2.16 2.86 19.72
CA ILE A 87 -1.44 3.80 18.84
C ILE A 87 -1.95 3.60 17.41
N PRO A 88 -2.37 4.68 16.70
CA PRO A 88 -2.82 4.58 15.32
C PRO A 88 -1.82 3.85 14.42
N PRO A 89 -2.25 2.86 13.62
CA PRO A 89 -1.34 2.13 12.74
C PRO A 89 -0.55 3.03 11.78
N CYS A 90 -1.21 4.07 11.22
CA CYS A 90 -0.55 5.04 10.35
C CYS A 90 0.51 5.90 11.05
N ALA A 91 0.50 5.93 12.38
CA ALA A 91 1.55 6.54 13.18
C ALA A 91 2.65 5.53 13.52
N TYR A 92 2.26 4.36 14.06
CA TYR A 92 3.23 3.39 14.54
C TYR A 92 4.13 2.82 13.44
N VAL A 93 3.62 2.72 12.21
CA VAL A 93 4.39 2.27 11.05
C VAL A 93 5.70 3.03 10.87
N ALA A 94 5.75 4.33 11.21
CA ALA A 94 6.96 5.13 11.10
C ALA A 94 8.05 4.66 12.08
N LEU A 95 7.69 4.26 13.29
CA LEU A 95 8.63 3.69 14.26
C LEU A 95 9.00 2.25 13.90
N ASP A 96 8.02 1.41 13.59
CA ASP A 96 8.25 0.00 13.26
C ASP A 96 9.23 -0.13 12.08
N THR A 97 8.98 0.64 11.01
CA THR A 97 9.84 0.65 9.83
C THR A 97 11.25 1.16 10.15
N ALA A 98 11.36 2.24 10.95
CA ALA A 98 12.66 2.78 11.36
C ALA A 98 13.44 1.78 12.22
N PHE A 99 12.78 1.02 13.10
CA PHE A 99 13.43 0.00 13.92
C PHE A 99 13.92 -1.19 13.07
N TRP A 100 13.13 -1.65 12.11
CA TRP A 100 13.54 -2.71 11.20
C TRP A 100 14.68 -2.28 10.28
N ASP A 101 14.65 -1.04 9.77
CA ASP A 101 15.73 -0.46 8.96
C ASP A 101 17.03 -0.38 9.77
N TRP A 102 16.96 0.16 11.00
CA TRP A 102 18.08 0.22 11.93
C TRP A 102 18.65 -1.18 12.23
N LYS A 103 17.77 -2.15 12.52
CA LYS A 103 18.18 -3.52 12.84
C LYS A 103 18.89 -4.18 11.67
N ALA A 104 18.42 -3.97 10.46
CA ALA A 104 19.02 -4.50 9.24
C ALA A 104 20.38 -3.84 8.95
N LYS A 105 20.50 -2.52 9.15
CA LYS A 105 21.78 -1.81 9.05
C LYS A 105 22.80 -2.26 10.09
N LYS A 106 22.37 -2.46 11.34
CA LYS A 106 23.23 -3.00 12.40
C LYS A 106 23.70 -4.43 12.10
N ALA A 107 22.85 -5.24 11.46
CA ALA A 107 23.20 -6.59 11.01
C ALA A 107 24.03 -6.60 9.70
N ASN A 108 24.23 -5.43 9.08
CA ASN A 108 24.88 -5.25 7.77
C ASN A 108 24.21 -6.10 6.66
N LEU A 109 22.86 -6.16 6.68
CA LEU A 109 22.06 -6.92 5.71
C LEU A 109 21.00 -6.02 5.06
N PRO A 110 20.68 -6.21 3.76
CA PRO A 110 19.45 -5.71 3.20
C PRO A 110 18.24 -6.23 4.00
N LEU A 111 17.25 -5.36 4.23
CA LEU A 111 16.09 -5.69 5.07
C LEU A 111 15.37 -6.96 4.58
N ARG A 112 15.19 -7.12 3.26
CA ARG A 112 14.58 -8.34 2.69
C ARG A 112 15.31 -9.63 3.10
N GLN A 113 16.65 -9.59 3.18
CA GLN A 113 17.45 -10.76 3.60
C GLN A 113 17.32 -11.03 5.10
N LEU A 114 17.30 -9.97 5.92
CA LEU A 114 17.06 -10.10 7.35
C LEU A 114 15.69 -10.74 7.62
N LEU A 115 14.68 -10.40 6.81
CA LEU A 115 13.32 -10.94 6.91
C LEU A 115 13.16 -12.33 6.25
N GLY A 116 14.19 -12.83 5.55
CA GLY A 116 14.15 -14.14 4.90
C GLY A 116 13.42 -14.17 3.55
N PHE A 117 13.21 -13.02 2.92
CA PHE A 117 12.57 -12.93 1.61
C PHE A 117 13.58 -12.96 0.44
N SER A 118 13.16 -13.57 -0.66
CA SER A 118 13.90 -13.54 -1.92
C SER A 118 13.86 -12.14 -2.55
N ARG A 119 14.70 -11.93 -3.58
CA ARG A 119 14.65 -10.69 -4.36
C ARG A 119 13.28 -10.54 -5.05
N PRO A 120 12.67 -9.36 -5.04
CA PRO A 120 11.41 -9.09 -5.75
C PRO A 120 11.51 -9.43 -7.24
N ARG A 121 10.43 -10.01 -7.79
CA ARG A 121 10.32 -10.38 -9.22
C ARG A 121 8.96 -10.06 -9.81
N THR A 122 7.93 -9.92 -8.98
CA THR A 122 6.56 -9.64 -9.41
C THR A 122 6.46 -8.14 -9.77
N PRO A 123 5.99 -7.82 -11.00
CA PRO A 123 5.79 -6.43 -11.38
C PRO A 123 4.73 -5.73 -10.53
N THR A 124 4.95 -4.45 -10.24
CA THR A 124 3.95 -3.60 -9.59
C THR A 124 2.89 -3.15 -10.60
N SER A 125 1.68 -2.83 -10.11
CA SER A 125 0.71 -2.06 -10.88
C SER A 125 1.09 -0.58 -10.85
N VAL A 126 0.61 0.16 -11.87
CA VAL A 126 0.53 1.62 -11.85
C VAL A 126 -0.93 2.04 -11.81
N THR A 127 -1.27 2.94 -10.90
CA THR A 127 -2.66 3.27 -10.58
C THR A 127 -3.19 4.40 -11.44
N ILE A 128 -4.42 4.21 -11.95
CA ILE A 128 -5.26 5.24 -12.56
C ILE A 128 -6.46 5.46 -11.66
N GLY A 129 -6.57 6.68 -11.09
CA GLY A 129 -7.73 7.09 -10.30
C GLY A 129 -8.99 7.26 -11.14
N ILE A 130 -10.16 7.36 -10.48
CA ILE A 130 -11.44 7.65 -11.14
C ILE A 130 -11.32 8.96 -11.91
N ASN A 131 -11.63 8.93 -13.21
CA ASN A 131 -11.52 10.09 -14.11
C ASN A 131 -12.51 9.97 -15.26
N SER A 132 -12.68 11.07 -16.02
CA SER A 132 -13.41 11.00 -17.28
C SER A 132 -12.66 10.17 -18.33
N PRO A 133 -13.35 9.57 -19.31
CA PRO A 133 -12.73 8.85 -20.43
C PRO A 133 -11.66 9.68 -21.16
N GLU A 134 -11.89 10.98 -21.33
CA GLU A 134 -10.93 11.87 -21.98
C GLU A 134 -9.60 12.00 -21.22
N VAL A 135 -9.67 12.15 -19.88
CA VAL A 135 -8.47 12.19 -19.03
C VAL A 135 -7.72 10.87 -19.10
N VAL A 136 -8.42 9.75 -19.07
CA VAL A 136 -7.83 8.40 -19.19
C VAL A 136 -7.13 8.22 -20.53
N LYS A 137 -7.79 8.61 -21.64
CA LYS A 137 -7.23 8.56 -23.00
C LYS A 137 -5.87 9.28 -23.08
N ASN A 138 -5.77 10.45 -22.46
CA ASN A 138 -4.55 11.24 -22.48
C ASN A 138 -3.48 10.73 -21.49
N ARG A 139 -3.88 10.07 -20.40
CA ARG A 139 -2.96 9.63 -19.33
C ARG A 139 -2.28 8.30 -19.66
N ILE A 140 -2.99 7.35 -20.26
CA ILE A 140 -2.45 6.00 -20.53
C ILE A 140 -1.17 6.03 -21.35
N PRO A 141 -1.04 6.79 -22.45
CA PRO A 141 0.22 6.89 -23.17
C PRO A 141 1.37 7.43 -22.30
N ILE A 142 1.12 8.42 -21.45
CA ILE A 142 2.13 8.98 -20.53
C ILE A 142 2.65 7.92 -19.55
N LEU A 143 1.82 6.98 -19.15
CA LEU A 143 2.19 5.90 -18.20
C LEU A 143 2.88 4.73 -18.88
N LEU A 144 2.60 4.47 -20.16
CA LEU A 144 3.01 3.24 -20.83
C LEU A 144 4.10 3.45 -21.89
N GLU A 145 4.08 4.56 -22.65
CA GLU A 145 5.07 4.78 -23.72
C GLU A 145 6.48 4.91 -23.17
N GLY A 146 7.40 4.09 -23.69
CA GLY A 146 8.81 4.08 -23.28
C GLY A 146 9.05 3.61 -21.85
N THR A 147 8.04 3.08 -21.16
CA THR A 147 8.14 2.57 -19.79
C THR A 147 8.23 1.05 -19.75
N THR A 148 8.47 0.51 -18.55
CA THR A 148 8.47 -0.94 -18.31
C THR A 148 7.25 -1.41 -17.51
N VAL A 149 6.19 -0.61 -17.46
CA VAL A 149 4.94 -0.93 -16.76
C VAL A 149 4.27 -2.14 -17.41
N GLN A 150 3.88 -3.13 -16.59
CA GLN A 150 3.28 -4.40 -17.05
C GLN A 150 1.85 -4.60 -16.55
N SER A 151 1.36 -3.73 -15.67
CA SER A 151 -0.01 -3.78 -15.18
C SER A 151 -0.52 -2.42 -14.75
N LEU A 152 -1.80 -2.17 -14.99
CA LEU A 152 -2.53 -1.00 -14.54
C LEU A 152 -3.58 -1.42 -13.51
N LYS A 153 -3.67 -0.66 -12.43
CA LYS A 153 -4.76 -0.75 -11.44
C LYS A 153 -5.73 0.40 -11.65
N ILE A 154 -6.97 0.08 -11.94
CA ILE A 154 -8.00 1.04 -12.31
C ILE A 154 -8.92 1.21 -11.10
N LYS A 155 -9.01 2.42 -10.57
CA LYS A 155 -9.95 2.76 -9.50
C LYS A 155 -11.34 2.94 -10.10
N LEU A 156 -12.32 2.20 -9.58
CA LEU A 156 -13.74 2.27 -9.90
C LEU A 156 -14.54 2.54 -8.62
N GLY A 157 -15.85 2.38 -8.66
CA GLY A 157 -16.74 2.77 -7.56
C GLY A 157 -17.04 4.26 -7.57
N SER A 158 -17.20 4.83 -8.77
CA SER A 158 -17.51 6.24 -8.95
C SER A 158 -18.79 6.65 -8.21
N PRO A 159 -18.79 7.79 -7.50
CA PRO A 159 -20.03 8.37 -6.95
C PRO A 159 -21.10 8.66 -8.02
N GLN A 160 -20.71 8.71 -9.29
CA GLN A 160 -21.61 8.88 -10.45
C GLN A 160 -22.25 7.56 -10.91
N GLY A 161 -21.93 6.44 -10.25
CA GLY A 161 -22.50 5.12 -10.48
C GLY A 161 -21.75 4.27 -11.51
N ILE A 162 -22.20 3.03 -11.65
CA ILE A 162 -21.53 1.99 -12.45
C ILE A 162 -21.45 2.30 -13.95
N GLU A 163 -22.34 3.11 -14.51
CA GLU A 163 -22.26 3.49 -15.92
C GLU A 163 -21.08 4.44 -16.19
N ALA A 164 -20.74 5.33 -15.21
CA ALA A 164 -19.53 6.12 -15.28
C ALA A 164 -18.25 5.24 -15.15
N ASP A 165 -18.28 4.22 -14.27
CA ASP A 165 -17.22 3.24 -14.14
C ASP A 165 -16.99 2.48 -15.46
N LYS A 166 -18.07 2.03 -16.11
CA LYS A 166 -18.00 1.34 -17.41
C LYS A 166 -17.44 2.24 -18.50
N ALA A 167 -17.93 3.46 -18.63
CA ALA A 167 -17.46 4.41 -19.64
C ALA A 167 -15.96 4.69 -19.50
N MET A 168 -15.48 4.89 -18.26
CA MET A 168 -14.07 5.05 -17.97
C MET A 168 -13.26 3.78 -18.33
N PHE A 169 -13.73 2.61 -17.89
CA PHE A 169 -13.02 1.36 -18.12
C PHE A 169 -12.97 0.94 -19.60
N GLU A 170 -14.02 1.20 -20.38
CA GLU A 170 -14.01 1.00 -21.84
C GLU A 170 -12.90 1.85 -22.50
N GLN A 171 -12.71 3.08 -22.04
CA GLN A 171 -11.61 3.91 -22.53
C GLN A 171 -10.25 3.35 -22.13
N VAL A 172 -10.11 2.75 -20.93
CA VAL A 172 -8.88 2.03 -20.54
C VAL A 172 -8.61 0.90 -21.52
N VAL A 173 -9.60 0.04 -21.79
CA VAL A 173 -9.47 -1.08 -22.72
C VAL A 173 -9.07 -0.59 -24.12
N GLU A 174 -9.73 0.45 -24.62
CA GLU A 174 -9.39 1.04 -25.93
C GLU A 174 -7.95 1.57 -25.97
N SER A 175 -7.55 2.33 -24.96
CA SER A 175 -6.22 2.96 -24.91
C SER A 175 -5.10 1.98 -24.64
N THR A 176 -5.39 0.76 -24.15
CA THR A 176 -4.39 -0.27 -23.84
C THR A 176 -4.25 -1.34 -24.93
N LYS A 177 -5.04 -1.31 -25.98
CA LYS A 177 -5.07 -2.36 -27.04
C LYS A 177 -3.72 -2.69 -27.66
N THR A 178 -2.83 -1.71 -27.74
CA THR A 178 -1.50 -1.86 -28.37
C THR A 178 -0.40 -2.17 -27.39
N TYR A 179 -0.72 -2.26 -26.07
CA TYR A 179 0.22 -2.53 -25.01
C TYR A 179 -0.02 -3.91 -24.39
N ASP A 180 1.05 -4.61 -24.06
CA ASP A 180 0.96 -5.88 -23.31
C ASP A 180 0.93 -5.58 -21.81
N VAL A 181 -0.24 -5.17 -21.31
CA VAL A 181 -0.47 -4.83 -19.90
C VAL A 181 -1.67 -5.57 -19.33
N LYS A 182 -1.55 -5.99 -18.08
CA LYS A 182 -2.64 -6.58 -17.31
C LYS A 182 -3.50 -5.49 -16.70
N LEU A 183 -4.81 -5.72 -16.64
CA LEU A 183 -5.77 -4.83 -16.01
C LEU A 183 -6.27 -5.40 -14.69
N ARG A 184 -6.26 -4.59 -13.66
CA ARG A 184 -6.72 -4.89 -12.30
C ARG A 184 -7.68 -3.81 -11.86
N VAL A 185 -8.65 -4.15 -11.05
CA VAL A 185 -9.67 -3.19 -10.60
C VAL A 185 -9.74 -3.14 -9.09
N ASP A 186 -9.86 -1.92 -8.58
CA ASP A 186 -10.13 -1.63 -7.18
C ASP A 186 -11.36 -0.71 -7.08
N ALA A 187 -12.42 -1.21 -6.47
CA ALA A 187 -13.66 -0.49 -6.30
C ALA A 187 -13.68 0.38 -5.02
N ASN A 188 -12.68 0.24 -4.14
CA ASN A 188 -12.58 0.94 -2.86
C ASN A 188 -13.91 0.98 -2.07
N GLY A 189 -14.67 -0.13 -2.07
CA GLY A 189 -15.95 -0.24 -1.39
C GLY A 189 -17.07 0.58 -2.02
N GLY A 190 -16.96 0.93 -3.29
CA GLY A 190 -17.92 1.82 -3.98
C GLY A 190 -19.16 1.13 -4.52
N TRP A 191 -19.29 -0.21 -4.39
CA TRP A 191 -20.43 -0.96 -4.91
C TRP A 191 -21.23 -1.65 -3.80
N ASP A 192 -22.53 -1.80 -4.01
CA ASP A 192 -23.35 -2.77 -3.29
C ASP A 192 -23.19 -4.19 -3.89
N VAL A 193 -23.81 -5.18 -3.24
CA VAL A 193 -23.71 -6.60 -3.68
C VAL A 193 -24.20 -6.81 -5.12
N SER A 194 -25.32 -6.19 -5.51
CA SER A 194 -25.90 -6.32 -6.84
C SER A 194 -25.01 -5.67 -7.91
N GLN A 195 -24.54 -4.47 -7.63
CA GLN A 195 -23.60 -3.76 -8.49
C GLN A 195 -22.29 -4.54 -8.64
N ALA A 196 -21.74 -5.05 -7.54
CA ALA A 196 -20.50 -5.83 -7.55
C ALA A 196 -20.67 -7.12 -8.41
N GLN A 197 -21.77 -7.87 -8.25
CA GLN A 197 -22.06 -9.05 -9.08
C GLN A 197 -22.15 -8.71 -10.56
N HIS A 198 -22.82 -7.60 -10.90
CA HIS A 198 -22.94 -7.15 -12.27
C HIS A 198 -21.59 -6.74 -12.85
N MET A 199 -20.84 -5.89 -12.12
CA MET A 199 -19.54 -5.40 -12.57
C MET A 199 -18.48 -6.50 -12.68
N MET A 200 -18.46 -7.46 -11.76
CA MET A 200 -17.54 -8.60 -11.85
C MET A 200 -17.73 -9.41 -13.12
N LYS A 201 -18.98 -9.70 -13.52
CA LYS A 201 -19.27 -10.39 -14.80
C LYS A 201 -18.82 -9.57 -15.99
N TRP A 202 -19.18 -8.29 -16.01
CA TRP A 202 -18.85 -7.37 -17.08
C TRP A 202 -17.33 -7.15 -17.25
N LEU A 203 -16.58 -7.07 -16.13
CA LEU A 203 -15.12 -6.92 -16.11
C LEU A 203 -14.38 -8.21 -16.49
N ALA A 204 -14.94 -9.38 -16.16
CA ALA A 204 -14.37 -10.68 -16.54
C ALA A 204 -14.32 -10.85 -18.07
N GLU A 205 -15.36 -10.40 -18.79
CA GLU A 205 -15.39 -10.38 -20.25
C GLU A 205 -14.27 -9.50 -20.85
N ARG A 206 -13.75 -8.57 -20.07
CA ARG A 206 -12.67 -7.64 -20.43
C ARG A 206 -11.29 -8.05 -19.89
N LYS A 207 -11.18 -9.31 -19.43
CA LYS A 207 -9.93 -9.95 -18.99
C LYS A 207 -9.26 -9.24 -17.81
N VAL A 208 -10.03 -8.72 -16.87
CA VAL A 208 -9.51 -8.20 -15.60
C VAL A 208 -8.98 -9.35 -14.76
N ASP A 209 -7.81 -9.16 -14.12
CA ASP A 209 -7.16 -10.20 -13.31
C ASP A 209 -7.94 -10.50 -12.01
N TYR A 210 -8.42 -9.46 -11.32
CA TYR A 210 -9.15 -9.55 -10.04
C TYR A 210 -9.89 -8.26 -9.70
N ILE A 211 -10.79 -8.36 -8.72
CA ILE A 211 -11.45 -7.21 -8.06
C ILE A 211 -10.93 -7.05 -6.65
N GLU A 212 -10.51 -5.82 -6.31
CA GLU A 212 -10.15 -5.43 -4.95
C GLU A 212 -11.27 -4.62 -4.31
N GLN A 213 -11.56 -4.91 -3.05
CA GLN A 213 -12.54 -4.27 -2.17
C GLN A 213 -13.84 -3.88 -2.88
N PRO A 214 -14.65 -4.85 -3.34
CA PRO A 214 -15.90 -4.54 -4.04
C PRO A 214 -16.93 -3.85 -3.13
N LEU A 215 -17.03 -4.29 -1.86
CA LEU A 215 -18.01 -3.82 -0.89
C LEU A 215 -17.39 -2.89 0.14
N LYS A 216 -18.21 -2.00 0.69
CA LYS A 216 -17.81 -1.10 1.76
C LYS A 216 -17.36 -1.88 3.01
N GLU A 217 -16.36 -1.34 3.71
CA GLU A 217 -15.94 -1.84 5.03
C GLU A 217 -17.14 -1.83 5.99
N GLY A 218 -17.37 -2.95 6.67
CA GLY A 218 -18.54 -3.20 7.51
C GLY A 218 -19.67 -3.97 6.80
N GLU A 219 -19.56 -4.18 5.48
CA GLU A 219 -20.57 -4.92 4.68
C GLU A 219 -20.03 -6.29 4.22
N GLU A 220 -19.07 -6.87 4.95
CA GLU A 220 -18.37 -8.11 4.60
C GLU A 220 -19.29 -9.33 4.53
N ASP A 221 -20.47 -9.30 5.15
CA ASP A 221 -21.48 -10.36 5.02
C ASP A 221 -21.91 -10.59 3.57
N GLY A 222 -21.86 -9.54 2.74
CA GLY A 222 -22.15 -9.62 1.31
C GLY A 222 -21.10 -10.43 0.52
N LEU A 223 -19.88 -10.60 1.05
CA LEU A 223 -18.82 -11.38 0.41
C LEU A 223 -19.23 -12.85 0.18
N LYS A 224 -20.02 -13.43 1.09
CA LYS A 224 -20.56 -14.79 0.94
C LYS A 224 -21.37 -14.94 -0.36
N THR A 225 -22.19 -13.92 -0.64
CA THR A 225 -23.03 -13.88 -1.86
C THR A 225 -22.18 -13.67 -3.10
N LEU A 226 -21.17 -12.79 -3.03
CA LEU A 226 -20.28 -12.52 -4.16
C LEU A 226 -19.39 -13.71 -4.50
N TYR A 227 -18.86 -14.39 -3.48
CA TYR A 227 -17.92 -15.50 -3.63
C TYR A 227 -18.53 -16.69 -4.37
N ASN A 228 -19.80 -16.98 -4.11
CA ASN A 228 -20.52 -18.05 -4.77
C ASN A 228 -20.81 -17.71 -6.25
N GLY A 229 -20.12 -18.40 -7.17
CA GLY A 229 -20.25 -18.15 -8.61
C GLY A 229 -19.59 -16.87 -9.10
N ARG A 230 -18.60 -16.35 -8.38
CA ARG A 230 -17.83 -15.18 -8.78
C ARG A 230 -17.14 -15.38 -10.13
N ALA A 231 -17.19 -14.35 -10.96
CA ALA A 231 -16.55 -14.35 -12.27
C ALA A 231 -15.06 -13.95 -12.21
N LEU A 232 -14.64 -13.31 -11.12
CA LEU A 232 -13.27 -12.85 -10.88
C LEU A 232 -12.85 -13.14 -9.45
N PRO A 233 -11.55 -13.33 -9.17
CA PRO A 233 -11.02 -13.40 -7.81
C PRO A 233 -11.32 -12.11 -7.02
N ILE A 234 -11.61 -12.25 -5.73
CA ILE A 234 -11.93 -11.17 -4.80
C ILE A 234 -10.78 -10.98 -3.82
N TYR A 235 -10.26 -9.75 -3.74
CA TYR A 235 -9.29 -9.33 -2.74
C TYR A 235 -9.91 -8.28 -1.83
N VAL A 236 -9.69 -8.38 -0.52
CA VAL A 236 -10.11 -7.35 0.45
C VAL A 236 -8.92 -6.48 0.84
N ASP A 237 -9.15 -5.17 0.91
CA ASP A 237 -8.18 -4.14 1.28
C ASP A 237 -8.57 -3.49 2.62
N GLU A 238 -9.57 -2.62 2.62
CA GLU A 238 -10.01 -1.88 3.79
C GLU A 238 -10.52 -2.82 4.90
N SER A 239 -11.16 -3.92 4.53
CA SER A 239 -11.66 -4.94 5.48
C SER A 239 -10.55 -5.75 6.15
N CYS A 240 -9.33 -5.79 5.60
CA CYS A 240 -8.18 -6.50 6.15
C CYS A 240 -7.11 -5.53 6.66
N ARG A 241 -7.22 -5.10 7.91
CA ARG A 241 -6.22 -4.24 8.55
C ARG A 241 -5.15 -5.01 9.29
N PHE A 242 -5.53 -6.10 9.93
CA PHE A 242 -4.68 -6.90 10.81
C PHE A 242 -4.83 -8.40 10.53
N SER A 243 -3.83 -9.17 10.93
CA SER A 243 -3.82 -10.63 10.79
C SER A 243 -5.05 -11.31 11.43
N HIS A 244 -5.51 -10.78 12.56
CA HIS A 244 -6.67 -11.33 13.27
C HIS A 244 -8.02 -11.08 12.55
N ASN A 245 -8.08 -10.20 11.54
CA ASN A 245 -9.28 -10.03 10.72
C ASN A 245 -9.47 -11.20 9.72
N ILE A 246 -8.37 -11.80 9.25
CA ILE A 246 -8.37 -12.77 8.14
C ILE A 246 -9.31 -13.96 8.36
N PRO A 247 -9.34 -14.63 9.53
CA PRO A 247 -10.20 -15.80 9.71
C PRO A 247 -11.70 -15.56 9.44
N ALA A 248 -12.18 -14.34 9.68
CA ALA A 248 -13.60 -14.02 9.54
C ALA A 248 -14.08 -14.04 8.07
N PHE A 249 -13.24 -13.67 7.12
CA PHE A 249 -13.59 -13.58 5.69
C PHE A 249 -12.81 -14.55 4.79
N ALA A 250 -11.81 -15.25 5.32
CA ALA A 250 -11.02 -16.20 4.55
C ALA A 250 -11.83 -17.19 3.68
N PRO A 251 -13.01 -17.72 4.12
CA PRO A 251 -13.82 -18.60 3.29
C PRO A 251 -14.52 -17.93 2.09
N TYR A 252 -14.48 -16.60 2.02
CA TYR A 252 -15.30 -15.82 1.08
C TYR A 252 -14.49 -14.84 0.23
N VAL A 253 -13.15 -15.00 0.20
CA VAL A 253 -12.23 -14.19 -0.61
C VAL A 253 -11.13 -15.08 -1.19
N ASP A 254 -10.44 -14.59 -2.21
CA ASP A 254 -9.28 -15.27 -2.82
C ASP A 254 -7.97 -14.74 -2.28
N GLY A 255 -7.97 -13.55 -1.69
CA GLY A 255 -6.77 -12.95 -1.13
C GLY A 255 -7.03 -11.69 -0.32
N VAL A 256 -5.95 -11.20 0.27
CA VAL A 256 -5.93 -9.99 1.12
C VAL A 256 -4.86 -9.03 0.63
N ASN A 257 -5.21 -7.73 0.63
CA ASN A 257 -4.26 -6.65 0.39
C ASN A 257 -3.84 -6.03 1.73
N MET A 258 -2.57 -6.14 2.07
CA MET A 258 -1.98 -5.43 3.19
C MET A 258 -1.35 -4.12 2.74
N LYS A 259 -1.37 -3.12 3.61
CA LYS A 259 -0.61 -1.88 3.46
C LYS A 259 0.08 -1.58 4.78
N LEU A 260 1.36 -1.23 4.76
CA LEU A 260 2.10 -0.97 6.00
C LEU A 260 1.43 0.11 6.84
N MET A 261 0.87 1.14 6.20
CA MET A 261 0.14 2.23 6.88
C MET A 261 -1.14 1.77 7.57
N LYS A 262 -1.82 0.72 7.05
CA LYS A 262 -3.04 0.18 7.66
C LYS A 262 -2.75 -0.75 8.84
N CYS A 263 -1.67 -1.52 8.76
CA CYS A 263 -1.38 -2.56 9.75
C CYS A 263 -0.35 -2.13 10.80
N GLY A 264 0.26 -0.95 10.66
CA GLY A 264 1.23 -0.44 11.63
C GLY A 264 2.66 -0.89 11.39
N GLY A 265 2.98 -1.44 10.21
CA GLY A 265 4.36 -1.69 9.79
C GLY A 265 4.69 -3.12 9.39
N ILE A 266 5.97 -3.40 9.31
CA ILE A 266 6.54 -4.69 8.87
C ILE A 266 6.17 -5.81 9.83
N THR A 267 6.16 -5.52 11.15
CA THR A 267 5.89 -6.53 12.19
C THR A 267 4.54 -7.21 11.98
N GLU A 268 3.48 -6.44 11.78
CA GLU A 268 2.14 -6.99 11.52
C GLU A 268 2.00 -7.52 10.09
N ALA A 269 2.67 -6.90 9.12
CA ALA A 269 2.67 -7.40 7.75
C ALA A 269 3.19 -8.85 7.67
N LEU A 270 4.21 -9.20 8.45
CA LEU A 270 4.71 -10.58 8.57
C LEU A 270 3.64 -11.53 9.14
N ARG A 271 2.86 -11.08 10.14
CA ARG A 271 1.74 -11.86 10.70
C ARG A 271 0.63 -12.03 9.67
N ILE A 272 0.27 -10.97 8.91
CA ILE A 272 -0.72 -11.04 7.82
C ILE A 272 -0.29 -12.05 6.76
N ILE A 273 0.96 -12.00 6.28
CA ILE A 273 1.50 -12.94 5.29
C ILE A 273 1.39 -14.39 5.80
N GLY A 274 1.81 -14.64 7.04
CA GLY A 274 1.74 -15.96 7.64
C GLY A 274 0.31 -16.48 7.77
N THR A 275 -0.59 -15.64 8.28
CA THR A 275 -2.00 -16.00 8.47
C THR A 275 -2.71 -16.22 7.14
N ALA A 276 -2.54 -15.33 6.15
CA ALA A 276 -3.14 -15.49 4.83
C ALA A 276 -2.71 -16.81 4.18
N LYS A 277 -1.41 -17.13 4.20
CA LYS A 277 -0.89 -18.40 3.68
C LYS A 277 -1.43 -19.63 4.42
N ALA A 278 -1.57 -19.56 5.75
CA ALA A 278 -2.16 -20.64 6.56
C ALA A 278 -3.62 -20.91 6.20
N HIS A 279 -4.35 -19.89 5.74
CA HIS A 279 -5.72 -19.99 5.25
C HIS A 279 -5.82 -20.27 3.74
N GLY A 280 -4.71 -20.49 3.04
CA GLY A 280 -4.70 -20.76 1.58
C GLY A 280 -5.00 -19.53 0.72
N LEU A 281 -4.94 -18.32 1.29
CA LEU A 281 -5.22 -17.08 0.58
C LEU A 281 -3.98 -16.56 -0.16
N LYS A 282 -4.22 -15.92 -1.27
CA LYS A 282 -3.24 -15.08 -1.96
C LYS A 282 -2.96 -13.81 -1.17
N THR A 283 -1.76 -13.27 -1.36
CA THR A 283 -1.32 -12.04 -0.71
C THR A 283 -1.09 -10.93 -1.72
N MET A 284 -1.47 -9.73 -1.34
CA MET A 284 -1.17 -8.51 -2.07
C MET A 284 -0.59 -7.47 -1.10
N ILE A 285 0.32 -6.63 -1.59
CA ILE A 285 0.81 -5.47 -0.87
C ILE A 285 0.57 -4.21 -1.69
N GLY A 286 -0.13 -3.25 -1.07
CA GLY A 286 -0.41 -1.94 -1.63
C GLY A 286 0.25 -0.81 -0.84
N CYS A 287 -0.04 0.42 -1.26
CA CYS A 287 0.44 1.64 -0.61
C CYS A 287 -0.67 2.69 -0.48
N MET A 288 -0.39 3.70 0.32
CA MET A 288 -1.14 4.95 0.41
C MET A 288 -0.42 6.06 -0.38
N SER A 289 -0.48 7.32 0.07
CA SER A 289 0.38 8.39 -0.44
C SER A 289 1.73 8.33 0.28
N GLU A 290 2.71 7.68 -0.33
CA GLU A 290 3.95 7.27 0.31
C GLU A 290 5.16 7.62 -0.56
N SER A 291 6.27 7.97 0.09
CA SER A 291 7.58 8.20 -0.55
C SER A 291 8.36 6.90 -0.76
N SER A 292 9.52 7.01 -1.40
CA SER A 292 10.47 5.90 -1.53
C SER A 292 10.87 5.26 -0.20
N ILE A 293 10.74 5.90 0.97
CA ILE A 293 11.04 5.29 2.28
C ILE A 293 10.06 4.18 2.60
N ALA A 294 8.76 4.48 2.65
CA ALA A 294 7.74 3.48 2.92
C ALA A 294 7.66 2.43 1.80
N ILE A 295 7.80 2.86 0.54
CA ILE A 295 7.78 1.95 -0.60
C ILE A 295 8.96 0.97 -0.57
N ALA A 296 10.19 1.39 -0.23
CA ALA A 296 11.33 0.48 -0.11
C ALA A 296 11.17 -0.53 1.02
N ALA A 297 10.59 -0.09 2.15
CA ALA A 297 10.25 -0.99 3.25
C ALA A 297 9.23 -2.04 2.81
N ALA A 298 8.13 -1.63 2.16
CA ALA A 298 7.13 -2.54 1.60
C ALA A 298 7.72 -3.47 0.52
N ALA A 299 8.56 -2.93 -0.39
CA ALA A 299 9.23 -3.71 -1.42
C ALA A 299 10.16 -4.80 -0.85
N SER A 300 10.67 -4.61 0.37
CA SER A 300 11.49 -5.62 1.06
C SER A 300 10.71 -6.90 1.43
N LEU A 301 9.38 -6.87 1.43
CA LEU A 301 8.50 -8.02 1.70
C LEU A 301 8.07 -8.75 0.42
N THR A 302 8.19 -8.11 -0.76
CA THR A 302 7.51 -8.55 -1.99
C THR A 302 8.03 -9.86 -2.57
N GLY A 303 9.20 -10.34 -2.13
CA GLY A 303 9.73 -11.66 -2.52
C GLY A 303 8.86 -12.86 -2.10
N GLY A 304 7.83 -12.64 -1.29
CA GLY A 304 6.88 -13.66 -0.84
C GLY A 304 5.41 -13.32 -1.11
N ILE A 305 5.13 -12.30 -1.95
CA ILE A 305 3.81 -11.72 -2.20
C ILE A 305 3.37 -12.01 -3.65
N ASP A 306 2.09 -12.33 -3.84
CA ASP A 306 1.53 -12.68 -5.16
C ASP A 306 1.26 -11.47 -6.04
N HIS A 307 0.72 -10.37 -5.49
CA HIS A 307 0.37 -9.14 -6.21
C HIS A 307 0.97 -7.91 -5.57
N ILE A 308 1.49 -7.02 -6.39
CA ILE A 308 2.22 -5.81 -5.95
C ILE A 308 1.54 -4.56 -6.52
N ASP A 309 1.37 -3.54 -5.66
CA ASP A 309 0.78 -2.24 -6.01
C ASP A 309 1.54 -1.13 -5.24
N LEU A 310 2.82 -0.98 -5.57
CA LEU A 310 3.78 -0.09 -4.90
C LEU A 310 4.29 0.96 -5.88
N ASP A 311 3.42 1.89 -6.28
CA ASP A 311 3.67 2.90 -7.31
C ASP A 311 3.59 4.35 -6.80
N SER A 312 3.18 4.59 -5.54
CA SER A 312 2.89 5.93 -5.03
C SER A 312 4.01 6.95 -5.28
N HIS A 313 5.26 6.56 -5.01
CA HIS A 313 6.44 7.42 -5.18
C HIS A 313 6.67 7.86 -6.64
N TYR A 314 6.20 7.10 -7.65
CA TYR A 314 6.25 7.50 -9.05
C TYR A 314 5.28 8.61 -9.41
N ASN A 315 4.24 8.78 -8.61
CA ASN A 315 3.27 9.87 -8.74
C ASN A 315 3.64 11.11 -7.92
N LEU A 316 4.81 11.15 -7.27
CA LEU A 316 5.29 12.30 -6.50
C LEU A 316 6.17 13.24 -7.35
N VAL A 317 6.03 14.56 -7.12
CA VAL A 317 6.83 15.58 -7.80
C VAL A 317 7.22 16.69 -6.83
N PRO A 318 8.47 16.66 -6.31
CA PRO A 318 9.41 15.55 -6.35
C PRO A 318 9.10 14.48 -5.28
N ASP A 319 9.65 13.28 -5.44
CA ASP A 319 9.78 12.34 -4.32
C ASP A 319 10.85 12.91 -3.35
N PRO A 320 10.55 13.13 -2.07
CA PRO A 320 11.50 13.66 -1.10
C PRO A 320 12.58 12.65 -0.68
N ALA A 321 12.44 11.41 -1.08
CA ALA A 321 13.38 10.33 -0.75
C ALA A 321 13.98 9.70 -2.00
N VAL A 322 14.93 8.81 -1.81
CA VAL A 322 15.50 7.94 -2.84
C VAL A 322 15.62 6.53 -2.30
N GLY A 323 15.39 5.50 -3.13
CA GLY A 323 15.65 4.13 -2.68
C GLY A 323 14.73 3.02 -3.18
N ALA A 324 13.72 3.31 -3.99
CA ALA A 324 12.79 2.29 -4.51
C ALA A 324 12.65 2.36 -6.04
N PRO A 325 13.73 2.14 -6.84
CA PRO A 325 13.64 2.23 -8.28
C PRO A 325 12.72 1.15 -8.88
N MET A 326 12.02 1.49 -9.96
CA MET A 326 11.34 0.50 -10.79
C MET A 326 12.28 0.01 -11.89
N VAL A 327 12.52 -1.28 -11.91
CA VAL A 327 13.36 -1.91 -12.93
C VAL A 327 12.55 -3.02 -13.61
N LYS A 328 12.33 -2.90 -14.91
CA LYS A 328 11.51 -3.83 -15.69
C LYS A 328 10.12 -4.07 -15.08
N GLY A 329 9.48 -2.99 -14.62
CA GLY A 329 8.16 -3.02 -13.98
C GLY A 329 8.15 -3.49 -12.51
N VAL A 330 9.29 -3.87 -11.95
CA VAL A 330 9.40 -4.34 -10.55
C VAL A 330 9.94 -3.22 -9.67
N THR A 331 9.20 -2.83 -8.65
CA THR A 331 9.68 -1.91 -7.60
C THR A 331 10.65 -2.67 -6.69
N LEU A 332 11.90 -2.20 -6.61
CA LEU A 332 12.98 -2.89 -5.92
C LEU A 332 13.48 -2.09 -4.71
N PRO A 333 13.69 -2.72 -3.54
CA PRO A 333 14.55 -2.13 -2.53
C PRO A 333 16.00 -2.18 -3.02
N LEU A 334 16.84 -1.23 -2.61
CA LEU A 334 18.26 -1.28 -2.93
C LEU A 334 18.95 -2.45 -2.20
N ASP A 335 19.94 -3.06 -2.85
CA ASP A 335 20.74 -4.17 -2.27
C ASP A 335 21.85 -3.65 -1.35
N ILE A 336 21.50 -2.80 -0.38
CA ILE A 336 22.38 -2.26 0.65
C ILE A 336 21.74 -2.50 2.04
N PRO A 337 22.49 -2.40 3.15
CA PRO A 337 21.94 -2.58 4.48
C PRO A 337 20.72 -1.70 4.78
N GLY A 338 19.71 -2.24 5.44
CA GLY A 338 18.42 -1.61 5.68
C GLY A 338 17.44 -1.85 4.54
N HIS A 339 16.36 -1.05 4.47
CA HIS A 339 15.46 -1.01 3.32
C HIS A 339 16.07 -0.24 2.12
N GLY A 340 17.20 0.43 2.34
CA GLY A 340 17.98 1.09 1.30
C GLY A 340 17.51 2.47 0.90
N ALA A 341 16.41 2.98 1.46
CA ALA A 341 15.92 4.32 1.16
C ALA A 341 16.36 5.34 2.22
N ILE A 342 16.51 6.59 1.80
CA ILE A 342 16.87 7.71 2.68
C ILE A 342 16.06 8.95 2.28
N LEU A 343 15.68 9.76 3.27
CA LEU A 343 15.16 11.10 3.07
C LEU A 343 16.29 12.00 2.55
N LYS A 344 16.01 12.84 1.55
CA LYS A 344 17.00 13.79 1.03
C LYS A 344 17.31 14.86 2.07
N GLN A 345 18.57 15.28 2.12
CA GLN A 345 19.09 16.17 3.17
C GLN A 345 18.32 17.50 3.26
N GLU A 346 17.86 18.04 2.15
CA GLU A 346 17.09 19.28 2.09
C GLU A 346 15.77 19.26 2.91
N TYR A 347 15.29 18.07 3.30
CA TYR A 347 14.07 17.91 4.09
C TYR A 347 14.29 17.65 5.58
N TYR A 348 15.57 17.54 6.04
CA TYR A 348 15.88 17.30 7.46
C TYR A 348 17.15 18.00 7.98
N ALA A 349 17.81 18.83 7.15
CA ALA A 349 18.98 19.62 7.51
C ALA A 349 18.62 20.84 8.39
#